data_926b0b8c92db9d15aec30700e602ea40
#
_entry.id   926b0b8c92db9d15aec30700e602ea40
#
_cell.length_a   1.000
_cell.length_b   1.000
_cell.length_c   1.000
_cell.angle_alpha   90.00
_cell.angle_beta   90.00
_cell.angle_gamma   90.00
#
_symmetry.space_group_name_H-M   'P 1'
#
loop_
_entity.id
_entity.type
_entity.pdbx_description
1 polymer ?
#
loop_
_entity_poly.entity_id
_entity_poly.type
_entity_poly.pdbx_seq_one_letter_code
_entity_poly.pdbx_strand_id
1 'polypeptide(L)'
;GAVRSGKTFCMSLSFILWSFYDFANSDFALCGKTIRSLRRNMITPVIPILKSLGFKCEEKLSQNILTVSVNGVMNRFYLFGGKDESSASLIQGMTLSGVLFDEVALMPRSFVEQALARCSVSGSRFWFNCNPEFPEHWFYREWIKKCGDKNALYLHFTMQDNPSLKPEVIKRYE
;
A
#
# COMPACT_ATOMS: atom_id res chain seq x y z
N GLY A 1 -6.17 -12.01 2.57
CA GLY A 1 -6.28 -12.21 4.03
C GLY A 1 -7.59 -11.69 4.59
N ALA A 2 -7.95 -12.08 5.80
CA ALA A 2 -9.22 -11.75 6.42
C ALA A 2 -9.40 -10.24 6.70
N VAL A 3 -10.64 -9.80 6.79
CA VAL A 3 -11.02 -8.47 7.30
C VAL A 3 -10.52 -8.34 8.75
N ARG A 4 -10.10 -7.15 9.17
CA ARG A 4 -9.57 -6.85 10.52
C ARG A 4 -8.30 -7.60 10.94
N SER A 5 -7.57 -8.19 10.01
CA SER A 5 -6.27 -8.86 10.32
C SER A 5 -5.11 -7.88 10.58
N GLY A 6 -5.31 -6.56 10.53
CA GLY A 6 -4.26 -5.56 10.70
C GLY A 6 -3.34 -5.34 9.48
N LYS A 7 -3.59 -6.03 8.37
CA LYS A 7 -2.76 -6.00 7.16
C LYS A 7 -2.39 -4.60 6.68
N THR A 8 -3.38 -3.74 6.49
CA THR A 8 -3.17 -2.38 5.93
C THR A 8 -2.20 -1.59 6.79
N PHE A 9 -2.38 -1.62 8.11
CA PHE A 9 -1.48 -0.92 9.03
C PHE A 9 -0.05 -1.46 8.98
N CYS A 10 0.11 -2.78 9.15
CA CYS A 10 1.44 -3.41 9.13
C CYS A 10 2.16 -3.19 7.80
N MET A 11 1.47 -3.39 6.67
CA MET A 11 2.07 -3.17 5.36
C MET A 11 2.43 -1.72 5.10
N SER A 12 1.59 -0.77 5.52
CA SER A 12 1.86 0.66 5.34
C SER A 12 3.10 1.09 6.11
N LEU A 13 3.19 0.70 7.38
CA LEU A 13 4.33 0.99 8.21
C LEU A 13 5.60 0.35 7.64
N SER A 14 5.54 -0.94 7.29
CA SER A 14 6.68 -1.67 6.72
C SER A 14 7.13 -1.08 5.38
N PHE A 15 6.20 -0.67 4.50
CA PHE A 15 6.52 -0.06 3.22
C PHE A 15 7.25 1.28 3.40
N ILE A 16 6.76 2.13 4.30
CA ILE A 16 7.41 3.41 4.58
C ILE A 16 8.79 3.20 5.19
N LEU A 17 8.94 2.31 6.17
CA LEU A 17 10.25 2.02 6.76
C LEU A 17 11.23 1.42 5.73
N TRP A 18 10.77 0.48 4.89
CA TRP A 18 11.56 -0.06 3.79
C TRP A 18 12.04 1.03 2.84
N SER A 19 11.22 2.03 2.53
CA SER A 19 11.60 3.12 1.63
C SER A 19 12.82 3.90 2.12
N PHE A 20 13.03 3.99 3.43
CA PHE A 20 14.20 4.64 4.02
C PHE A 20 15.43 3.72 4.16
N TYR A 21 15.21 2.40 4.07
CA TYR A 21 16.29 1.43 4.06
C TYR A 21 17.03 1.41 2.72
N ASP A 22 16.27 1.43 1.62
CA ASP A 22 16.80 1.26 0.26
C ASP A 22 16.95 2.59 -0.51
N PHE A 23 16.23 3.67 -0.12
CA PHE A 23 16.12 4.89 -0.93
C PHE A 23 16.25 6.18 -0.11
N ALA A 24 16.74 7.22 -0.76
CA ALA A 24 16.81 8.58 -0.24
C ALA A 24 16.26 9.58 -1.28
N ASN A 25 15.50 10.58 -0.81
CA ASN A 25 14.94 11.66 -1.62
C ASN A 25 14.13 11.16 -2.84
N SER A 26 13.36 10.11 -2.63
CA SER A 26 12.69 9.35 -3.68
C SER A 26 11.18 9.45 -3.58
N ASP A 27 10.52 9.10 -4.69
CA ASP A 27 9.08 9.17 -4.86
C ASP A 27 8.45 7.77 -4.84
N PHE A 28 7.35 7.65 -4.10
CA PHE A 28 6.58 6.42 -3.93
C PHE A 28 5.10 6.69 -4.17
N ALA A 29 4.35 5.67 -4.54
CA ALA A 29 2.89 5.76 -4.64
C ALA A 29 2.21 4.92 -3.56
N LEU A 30 1.15 5.48 -2.97
CA LEU A 30 0.19 4.79 -2.13
C LEU A 30 -1.15 4.82 -2.85
N CYS A 31 -1.65 3.67 -3.25
CA CYS A 31 -2.84 3.52 -4.07
C CYS A 31 -3.96 2.84 -3.28
N GLY A 32 -5.15 3.40 -3.32
CA GLY A 32 -6.36 2.86 -2.72
C GLY A 32 -7.57 3.10 -3.61
N LYS A 33 -8.72 2.52 -3.31
CA LYS A 33 -9.95 2.77 -4.08
C LYS A 33 -10.31 4.26 -4.14
N THR A 34 -10.14 4.97 -3.01
CA THR A 34 -10.31 6.43 -2.94
C THR A 34 -9.23 7.04 -2.05
N ILE A 35 -8.84 8.28 -2.32
CA ILE A 35 -7.89 9.01 -1.47
C ILE A 35 -8.41 9.15 -0.03
N ARG A 36 -9.71 9.34 0.14
CA ARG A 36 -10.34 9.47 1.46
C ARG A 36 -10.20 8.19 2.28
N SER A 37 -10.47 7.02 1.68
CA SER A 37 -10.31 5.72 2.37
C SER A 37 -8.84 5.43 2.66
N LEU A 38 -7.96 5.75 1.72
CA LEU A 38 -6.52 5.58 1.87
C LEU A 38 -5.97 6.38 3.06
N ARG A 39 -6.34 7.66 3.17
CA ARG A 39 -5.96 8.49 4.32
C ARG A 39 -6.46 7.90 5.64
N ARG A 40 -7.75 7.58 5.72
CA ARG A 40 -8.35 7.05 6.95
C ARG A 40 -7.72 5.74 7.39
N ASN A 41 -7.49 4.82 6.45
CA ASN A 41 -7.12 3.44 6.77
C ASN A 41 -5.60 3.25 6.87
N MET A 42 -4.82 4.08 6.20
CA MET A 42 -3.37 3.95 6.08
C MET A 42 -2.63 5.12 6.73
N ILE A 43 -2.87 6.36 6.28
CA ILE A 43 -2.05 7.50 6.67
C ILE A 43 -2.30 7.91 8.12
N THR A 44 -3.56 8.10 8.49
CA THR A 44 -3.94 8.54 9.84
C THR A 44 -3.40 7.64 10.95
N PRO A 45 -3.48 6.29 10.86
CA PRO A 45 -2.93 5.43 11.91
C PRO A 45 -1.41 5.32 11.90
N VAL A 46 -0.73 5.51 10.76
CA VAL A 46 0.72 5.32 10.65
C VAL A 46 1.51 6.55 11.10
N ILE A 47 1.02 7.76 10.86
CA ILE A 47 1.73 9.01 11.22
C ILE A 47 2.14 9.08 12.69
N PRO A 48 1.26 8.79 13.69
CA PRO A 48 1.66 8.83 15.09
C PRO A 48 2.82 7.88 15.42
N ILE A 49 2.83 6.69 14.81
CA ILE A 49 3.89 5.70 15.01
C ILE A 49 5.20 6.17 14.39
N LEU A 50 5.16 6.68 13.15
CA LEU A 50 6.36 7.24 12.52
C LEU A 50 6.95 8.38 13.35
N LYS A 51 6.11 9.26 13.88
CA LYS A 51 6.57 10.35 14.76
C LYS A 51 7.21 9.81 16.04
N SER A 52 6.65 8.77 16.66
CA SER A 52 7.25 8.14 17.86
C SER A 52 8.60 7.46 17.56
N LEU A 53 8.83 7.06 16.31
CA LEU A 53 10.11 6.53 15.82
C LEU A 53 11.11 7.62 15.39
N GLY A 54 10.76 8.90 15.58
CA GLY A 54 11.66 10.03 15.27
C GLY A 54 11.52 10.59 13.85
N PHE A 55 10.56 10.10 13.04
CA PHE A 55 10.29 10.67 11.72
C PHE A 55 9.49 11.97 11.81
N LYS A 56 9.80 12.91 10.94
CA LYS A 56 8.94 14.07 10.67
C LYS A 56 7.97 13.72 9.55
N CYS A 57 6.69 13.98 9.75
CA CYS A 57 5.62 13.71 8.77
C CYS A 57 4.87 15.00 8.47
N GLU A 58 4.80 15.37 7.20
CA GLU A 58 4.07 16.54 6.70
C GLU A 58 3.09 16.09 5.60
N GLU A 59 1.81 16.37 5.79
CA GLU A 59 0.77 16.04 4.83
C GLU A 59 0.32 17.28 4.07
N LYS A 60 0.52 17.31 2.73
CA LYS A 60 0.02 18.34 1.82
C LYS A 60 -1.32 17.88 1.23
N LEU A 61 -2.41 18.23 1.90
CA LEU A 61 -3.75 17.75 1.58
C LEU A 61 -4.20 18.07 0.16
N SER A 62 -3.93 19.30 -0.32
CA SER A 62 -4.31 19.78 -1.65
C SER A 62 -3.55 19.06 -2.79
N GLN A 63 -2.36 18.57 -2.51
CA GLN A 63 -1.51 17.88 -3.47
C GLN A 63 -1.59 16.34 -3.34
N ASN A 64 -2.28 15.85 -2.30
CA ASN A 64 -2.31 14.41 -1.97
C ASN A 64 -0.92 13.81 -1.76
N ILE A 65 -0.04 14.50 -1.04
CA ILE A 65 1.33 14.06 -0.77
C ILE A 65 1.54 13.96 0.73
N LEU A 66 2.12 12.85 1.18
CA LEU A 66 2.73 12.70 2.49
C LEU A 66 4.24 12.76 2.33
N THR A 67 4.87 13.73 2.95
CA THR A 67 6.33 13.83 3.05
C THR A 67 6.78 13.27 4.39
N VAL A 68 7.70 12.34 4.36
CA VAL A 68 8.30 11.73 5.56
C VAL A 68 9.79 11.98 5.52
N SER A 69 10.39 12.40 6.64
CA SER A 69 11.82 12.65 6.71
C SER A 69 12.43 12.22 8.03
N VAL A 70 13.68 11.77 7.99
CA VAL A 70 14.49 11.40 9.15
C VAL A 70 15.98 11.57 8.80
N ASN A 71 16.77 12.10 9.73
CA ASN A 71 18.23 12.25 9.57
C ASN A 71 18.67 12.94 8.27
N GLY A 72 17.93 13.94 7.82
CA GLY A 72 18.23 14.67 6.58
C GLY A 72 17.78 14.00 5.29
N VAL A 73 17.31 12.77 5.35
CA VAL A 73 16.69 12.06 4.20
C VAL A 73 15.19 12.33 4.16
N MET A 74 14.64 12.56 2.96
CA MET A 74 13.23 12.83 2.76
C MET A 74 12.69 11.97 1.62
N ASN A 75 11.60 11.23 1.88
CA ASN A 75 10.87 10.51 0.85
C ASN A 75 9.43 11.06 0.72
N ARG A 76 8.89 11.06 -0.50
CA ARG A 76 7.55 11.57 -0.81
C ARG A 76 6.64 10.41 -1.21
N PHE A 77 5.46 10.39 -0.63
CA PHE A 77 4.44 9.38 -0.89
C PHE A 77 3.22 10.06 -1.50
N TYR A 78 2.98 9.80 -2.77
CA TYR A 78 1.85 10.34 -3.53
C TYR A 78 0.64 9.43 -3.34
N LEU A 79 -0.50 10.01 -2.99
CA LEU A 79 -1.74 9.27 -2.74
C LEU A 79 -2.62 9.30 -4.00
N PHE A 80 -2.99 8.12 -4.50
CA PHE A 80 -3.85 7.96 -5.67
C PHE A 80 -5.10 7.17 -5.35
N GLY A 81 -6.23 7.63 -5.92
CA GLY A 81 -7.49 6.90 -5.91
C GLY A 81 -7.68 6.16 -7.24
N GLY A 82 -7.69 4.83 -7.20
CA GLY A 82 -7.96 3.97 -8.35
C GLY A 82 -9.44 3.57 -8.42
N LYS A 83 -10.35 4.54 -8.62
CA LYS A 83 -11.79 4.30 -8.58
C LYS A 83 -12.31 3.67 -9.87
N ASP A 84 -11.80 4.10 -11.01
CA ASP A 84 -12.23 3.72 -12.35
C ASP A 84 -11.07 3.76 -13.36
N GLU A 85 -11.33 3.40 -14.61
CA GLU A 85 -10.32 3.32 -15.67
C GLU A 85 -9.63 4.66 -15.95
N SER A 86 -10.30 5.79 -15.74
CA SER A 86 -9.72 7.13 -15.95
C SER A 86 -8.61 7.44 -14.95
N SER A 87 -8.61 6.75 -13.81
CA SER A 87 -7.60 6.93 -12.75
C SER A 87 -6.19 6.59 -13.20
N ALA A 88 -6.04 5.76 -14.24
CA ALA A 88 -4.73 5.42 -14.80
C ALA A 88 -3.94 6.65 -15.30
N SER A 89 -4.63 7.69 -15.77
CA SER A 89 -3.99 8.92 -16.21
C SER A 89 -3.33 9.72 -15.08
N LEU A 90 -3.79 9.57 -13.85
CA LEU A 90 -3.29 10.33 -12.70
C LEU A 90 -1.83 10.01 -12.36
N ILE A 91 -1.38 8.80 -12.69
CA ILE A 91 -0.03 8.32 -12.36
C ILE A 91 0.93 8.39 -13.55
N GLN A 92 0.44 8.86 -14.70
CA GLN A 92 1.28 9.01 -15.89
C GLN A 92 2.40 10.04 -15.67
N GLY A 93 3.55 9.80 -16.31
CA GLY A 93 4.70 10.71 -16.25
C GLY A 93 5.51 10.68 -14.96
N MET A 94 5.11 9.91 -13.96
CA MET A 94 5.87 9.75 -12.73
C MET A 94 6.98 8.70 -12.87
N THR A 95 8.04 8.88 -12.06
CA THR A 95 9.08 7.87 -11.83
C THR A 95 9.03 7.50 -10.36
N LEU A 96 8.78 6.22 -10.04
CA LEU A 96 8.55 5.75 -8.70
C LEU A 96 9.61 4.73 -8.28
N SER A 97 10.00 4.80 -7.00
CA SER A 97 10.88 3.81 -6.36
C SER A 97 10.10 2.66 -5.72
N GLY A 98 8.78 2.75 -5.69
CA GLY A 98 7.91 1.68 -5.24
C GLY A 98 6.46 2.10 -5.16
N VAL A 99 5.57 1.11 -5.08
CA VAL A 99 4.13 1.32 -4.96
C VAL A 99 3.51 0.33 -3.97
N LEU A 100 2.61 0.84 -3.14
CA LEU A 100 1.76 0.04 -2.27
C LEU A 100 0.30 0.21 -2.65
N PHE A 101 -0.38 -0.91 -2.89
CA PHE A 101 -1.82 -0.94 -3.18
C PHE A 101 -2.58 -1.49 -1.97
N ASP A 102 -3.52 -0.69 -1.45
CA ASP A 102 -4.47 -1.12 -0.43
C ASP A 102 -5.77 -1.59 -1.09
N GLU A 103 -6.13 -2.84 -0.85
CA GLU A 103 -7.28 -3.50 -1.48
C GLU A 103 -7.21 -3.52 -3.01
N VAL A 104 -6.08 -3.99 -3.57
CA VAL A 104 -5.80 -3.99 -5.02
C VAL A 104 -6.89 -4.65 -5.87
N ALA A 105 -7.61 -5.64 -5.34
CA ALA A 105 -8.71 -6.29 -6.03
C ALA A 105 -9.89 -5.35 -6.37
N LEU A 106 -10.00 -4.22 -5.67
CA LEU A 106 -11.06 -3.22 -5.92
C LEU A 106 -10.69 -2.17 -6.97
N MET A 107 -9.50 -2.26 -7.56
CA MET A 107 -8.99 -1.28 -8.52
C MET A 107 -9.05 -1.84 -9.95
N PRO A 108 -9.26 -0.98 -10.95
CA PRO A 108 -9.13 -1.36 -12.34
C PRO A 108 -7.74 -1.89 -12.67
N ARG A 109 -7.67 -2.93 -13.47
CA ARG A 109 -6.41 -3.53 -13.91
C ARG A 109 -5.50 -2.52 -14.61
N SER A 110 -6.05 -1.69 -15.47
CA SER A 110 -5.33 -0.63 -16.20
C SER A 110 -4.61 0.33 -15.26
N PHE A 111 -5.25 0.75 -14.15
CA PHE A 111 -4.64 1.61 -13.15
C PHE A 111 -3.47 0.90 -12.45
N VAL A 112 -3.65 -0.35 -12.05
CA VAL A 112 -2.59 -1.12 -11.38
C VAL A 112 -1.40 -1.31 -12.32
N GLU A 113 -1.61 -1.76 -13.57
CA GLU A 113 -0.56 -1.96 -14.56
C GLU A 113 0.18 -0.66 -14.89
N GLN A 114 -0.53 0.45 -14.99
CA GLN A 114 0.08 1.76 -15.18
C GLN A 114 0.99 2.16 -14.00
N ALA A 115 0.56 1.95 -12.78
CA ALA A 115 1.36 2.23 -11.59
C ALA A 115 2.63 1.36 -11.52
N LEU A 116 2.51 0.07 -11.85
CA LEU A 116 3.66 -0.83 -11.92
C LEU A 116 4.69 -0.37 -12.98
N ALA A 117 4.21 0.08 -14.15
CA ALA A 117 5.07 0.58 -15.22
C ALA A 117 5.83 1.87 -14.84
N ARG A 118 5.38 2.61 -13.82
CA ARG A 118 6.08 3.80 -13.30
C ARG A 118 7.21 3.48 -12.33
N CYS A 119 7.24 2.26 -11.79
CA CYS A 119 8.30 1.80 -10.88
C CYS A 119 9.54 1.36 -11.71
N SER A 120 10.26 2.33 -12.27
CA SER A 120 11.39 2.11 -13.17
C SER A 120 12.76 2.36 -12.51
N VAL A 121 12.78 2.71 -11.24
CA VAL A 121 14.02 2.87 -10.46
C VAL A 121 14.58 1.50 -10.09
N SER A 122 15.90 1.34 -10.18
CA SER A 122 16.56 0.09 -9.74
C SER A 122 16.26 -0.21 -8.28
N GLY A 123 15.89 -1.47 -7.97
CA GLY A 123 15.49 -1.88 -6.63
C GLY A 123 14.03 -1.58 -6.27
N SER A 124 13.25 -0.96 -7.19
CA SER A 124 11.83 -0.69 -6.94
C SER A 124 11.03 -1.96 -6.64
N ARG A 125 10.03 -1.85 -5.78
CA ARG A 125 9.18 -2.99 -5.37
C ARG A 125 7.70 -2.65 -5.41
N PHE A 126 6.91 -3.68 -5.62
CA PHE A 126 5.44 -3.63 -5.62
C PHE A 126 4.90 -4.35 -4.40
N TRP A 127 4.05 -3.67 -3.66
CA TRP A 127 3.41 -4.22 -2.47
C TRP A 127 1.90 -4.22 -2.67
N PHE A 128 1.27 -5.36 -2.39
CA PHE A 128 -0.16 -5.52 -2.59
C PHE A 128 -0.84 -6.04 -1.32
N ASN A 129 -1.88 -5.36 -0.90
CA ASN A 129 -2.80 -5.85 0.09
C ASN A 129 -4.14 -6.14 -0.58
N CYS A 130 -4.71 -7.32 -0.35
CA CYS A 130 -6.05 -7.62 -0.84
C CYS A 130 -6.77 -8.67 0.00
N ASN A 131 -8.09 -8.64 -0.09
CA ASN A 131 -8.94 -9.79 0.10
C ASN A 131 -9.32 -10.25 -1.31
N PRO A 132 -8.90 -11.44 -1.76
CA PRO A 132 -9.34 -11.94 -3.06
C PRO A 132 -10.85 -12.15 -3.00
N GLU A 133 -11.60 -11.51 -3.92
CA GLU A 133 -13.06 -11.58 -3.93
C GLU A 133 -13.55 -12.96 -4.36
N PHE A 134 -12.95 -13.50 -5.42
CA PHE A 134 -13.30 -14.80 -6.01
C PHE A 134 -12.13 -15.35 -6.85
N PRO A 135 -12.06 -16.69 -7.07
CA PRO A 135 -10.92 -17.34 -7.73
C PRO A 135 -10.67 -16.90 -9.19
N GLU A 136 -11.70 -16.39 -9.89
CA GLU A 136 -11.61 -15.92 -11.27
C GLU A 136 -11.06 -14.50 -11.38
N HIS A 137 -10.95 -13.78 -10.29
CA HIS A 137 -10.48 -12.40 -10.30
C HIS A 137 -9.06 -12.32 -10.90
N TRP A 138 -8.83 -11.34 -11.79
CA TRP A 138 -7.58 -11.19 -12.53
C TRP A 138 -6.35 -11.16 -11.62
N PHE A 139 -6.42 -10.43 -10.48
CA PHE A 139 -5.30 -10.33 -9.55
C PHE A 139 -4.97 -11.66 -8.88
N TYR A 140 -6.00 -12.46 -8.51
CA TYR A 140 -5.80 -13.79 -7.96
C TYR A 140 -5.10 -14.71 -8.96
N ARG A 141 -5.56 -14.72 -10.22
CA ARG A 141 -5.01 -15.59 -11.28
C ARG A 141 -3.59 -15.23 -11.68
N GLU A 142 -3.27 -13.92 -11.77
CA GLU A 142 -2.01 -13.45 -12.34
C GLU A 142 -0.94 -13.15 -11.30
N TRP A 143 -1.32 -12.87 -10.06
CA TRP A 143 -0.39 -12.51 -8.99
C TRP A 143 -0.35 -13.56 -7.88
N ILE A 144 -1.48 -13.93 -7.28
CA ILE A 144 -1.50 -14.84 -6.13
C ILE A 144 -1.14 -16.26 -6.57
N LYS A 145 -1.80 -16.79 -7.61
CA LYS A 145 -1.49 -18.14 -8.14
C LYS A 145 -0.09 -18.25 -8.74
N LYS A 146 0.47 -17.18 -9.26
CA LYS A 146 1.77 -17.14 -9.94
C LYS A 146 2.84 -16.41 -9.11
N CYS A 147 2.70 -16.35 -7.80
CA CYS A 147 3.63 -15.62 -6.93
C CYS A 147 5.07 -16.14 -7.06
N GLY A 148 5.27 -17.46 -7.24
CA GLY A 148 6.58 -18.05 -7.49
C GLY A 148 7.21 -17.56 -8.80
N ASP A 149 6.44 -17.57 -9.90
CA ASP A 149 6.92 -17.13 -11.22
C ASP A 149 7.29 -15.63 -11.24
N LYS A 150 6.66 -14.85 -10.36
CA LYS A 150 6.89 -13.41 -10.25
C LYS A 150 7.93 -13.04 -9.18
N ASN A 151 8.58 -14.01 -8.59
CA ASN A 151 9.49 -13.80 -7.46
C ASN A 151 8.84 -12.93 -6.34
N ALA A 152 7.58 -13.22 -6.04
CA ALA A 152 6.79 -12.47 -5.09
C ALA A 152 6.61 -13.25 -3.78
N LEU A 153 6.81 -12.57 -2.65
CA LEU A 153 6.47 -13.10 -1.34
C LEU A 153 4.95 -13.03 -1.13
N TYR A 154 4.32 -14.18 -0.89
CA TYR A 154 2.91 -14.25 -0.54
C TYR A 154 2.74 -14.56 0.94
N LEU A 155 2.04 -13.68 1.66
CA LEU A 155 1.70 -13.84 3.07
C LEU A 155 0.17 -13.89 3.22
N HIS A 156 -0.32 -14.91 3.90
CA HIS A 156 -1.73 -15.06 4.23
C HIS A 156 -1.97 -14.72 5.70
N PHE A 157 -2.90 -13.79 5.95
CA PHE A 157 -3.28 -13.38 7.31
C PHE A 157 -4.75 -13.70 7.57
N THR A 158 -5.01 -14.18 8.77
CA THR A 158 -6.34 -14.43 9.33
C THR A 158 -6.68 -13.41 10.42
N MET A 159 -7.88 -13.44 10.98
CA MET A 159 -8.22 -12.59 12.12
C MET A 159 -7.44 -12.98 13.38
N GLN A 160 -7.09 -14.26 13.53
CA GLN A 160 -6.30 -14.76 14.65
C GLN A 160 -4.88 -14.18 14.68
N ASP A 161 -4.35 -13.73 13.53
CA ASP A 161 -3.02 -13.11 13.45
C ASP A 161 -3.00 -11.67 13.96
N ASN A 162 -4.16 -11.09 14.30
CA ASN A 162 -4.24 -9.74 14.84
C ASN A 162 -4.27 -9.74 16.38
N PRO A 163 -3.16 -9.42 17.06
CA PRO A 163 -3.09 -9.44 18.52
C PRO A 163 -3.98 -8.38 19.21
N SER A 164 -4.46 -7.39 18.46
CA SER A 164 -5.35 -6.34 18.97
C SER A 164 -6.81 -6.77 19.02
N LEU A 165 -7.19 -7.90 18.42
CA LEU A 165 -8.55 -8.39 18.45
C LEU A 165 -8.81 -9.25 19.70
N LYS A 166 -9.84 -8.86 20.43
CA LYS A 166 -10.30 -9.67 21.56
C LYS A 166 -10.97 -10.95 21.06
N PRO A 167 -10.84 -12.09 21.78
CA PRO A 167 -11.46 -13.37 21.42
C PRO A 167 -12.97 -13.29 21.16
N GLU A 168 -13.67 -12.44 21.90
CA GLU A 168 -15.12 -12.21 21.75
C GLU A 168 -15.48 -11.58 20.40
N VAL A 169 -14.56 -10.77 19.83
CA VAL A 169 -14.74 -10.16 18.50
C VAL A 169 -14.53 -11.21 17.41
N ILE A 170 -13.53 -12.07 17.56
CA ILE A 170 -13.24 -13.16 16.59
C ILE A 170 -14.45 -14.10 16.51
N LYS A 171 -14.98 -14.55 17.65
CA LYS A 171 -16.16 -15.44 17.72
C LYS A 171 -17.43 -14.91 17.04
N ARG A 172 -17.54 -13.61 16.79
CA ARG A 172 -18.71 -13.04 16.07
C ARG A 172 -18.63 -13.21 14.56
N TYR A 173 -17.47 -13.59 14.04
CA TYR A 173 -17.20 -13.72 12.61
C TYR A 173 -16.88 -15.16 12.18
N GLU A 174 -16.78 -16.08 13.12
CA GLU A 174 -16.80 -17.53 12.95
C GLU A 174 -18.23 -18.06 12.92
#